data_66f7648dbca37a845158b2ad8d8f106a
#
_entry.id   66f7648dbca37a845158b2ad8d8f106a
#
_cell.length_a   1.000
_cell.length_b   1.000
_cell.length_c   1.000
_cell.angle_alpha   90.00
_cell.angle_beta   90.00
_cell.angle_gamma   90.00
#
_symmetry.space_group_name_H-M   'P 1'
#
loop_
_entity.id
_entity.type
_entity.pdbx_description
1 polymer ?
#
loop_
_entity_poly.entity_id
_entity_poly.type
_entity_poly.pdbx_seq_one_letter_code
_entity_poly.pdbx_strand_id
1 'polypeptide(L)'
;MEHEKHKVGSVHSTNKYGDFIITKYVNASNVHIKFLNTGYETVTLNSCILSGEIRDRYFPSVHGVGIVGEESSRDSSGNKLKEYFLWNHMLTRCYGKKAKLKLPSYEDCTASTNFKYFPYFKDWCSKQIGFGDEGWQLDKDILVKGNKIYSEDTCCFVPAEINSVFIKCDRSRGEYPLGVNYHKASRKFVAQISYRKIKTH
;
A
#
# COMPACT_ATOMS: atom_id res chain seq x y z
N MET A 1 18.31 -23.40 37.17
CA MET A 1 17.87 -24.37 36.17
C MET A 1 17.50 -23.59 34.94
N GLU A 2 18.37 -23.52 33.93
CA GLU A 2 17.98 -23.04 32.59
C GLU A 2 16.89 -23.95 32.04
N HIS A 3 15.74 -23.37 31.78
CA HIS A 3 14.68 -24.12 31.12
C HIS A 3 15.18 -24.54 29.74
N GLU A 4 15.29 -25.83 29.47
CA GLU A 4 15.75 -26.43 28.19
C GLU A 4 15.05 -25.85 26.95
N LYS A 5 13.91 -25.20 27.14
CA LYS A 5 13.07 -24.62 26.07
C LYS A 5 13.61 -23.33 25.44
N HIS A 6 14.67 -22.71 25.99
CA HIS A 6 15.20 -21.45 25.48
C HIS A 6 16.72 -21.48 25.28
N LYS A 7 17.22 -22.64 24.89
CA LYS A 7 18.64 -22.83 24.60
C LYS A 7 19.00 -22.07 23.30
N VAL A 8 20.14 -21.37 23.33
CA VAL A 8 20.73 -20.80 22.12
C VAL A 8 20.87 -21.89 21.06
N GLY A 9 20.43 -21.61 19.84
CA GLY A 9 20.37 -22.57 18.74
C GLY A 9 19.04 -23.35 18.66
N SER A 10 18.12 -23.23 19.63
CA SER A 10 16.79 -23.86 19.53
C SER A 10 15.91 -23.11 18.52
N VAL A 11 15.11 -23.87 17.78
CA VAL A 11 14.15 -23.36 16.79
C VAL A 11 12.75 -23.38 17.40
N HIS A 12 12.01 -22.31 17.19
CA HIS A 12 10.64 -22.12 17.63
C HIS A 12 9.79 -21.56 16.49
N SER A 13 8.47 -21.72 16.57
CA SER A 13 7.53 -21.23 15.57
C SER A 13 6.70 -20.07 16.13
N THR A 14 6.42 -19.09 15.28
CA THR A 14 5.40 -18.07 15.58
C THR A 14 4.02 -18.53 15.09
N ASN A 15 2.97 -17.92 15.61
CA ASN A 15 1.61 -18.22 15.17
C ASN A 15 1.34 -17.81 13.71
N LYS A 16 2.19 -16.93 13.12
CA LYS A 16 1.87 -16.30 11.82
C LYS A 16 3.06 -16.10 10.88
N TYR A 17 4.26 -15.96 11.42
CA TYR A 17 5.40 -15.44 10.65
C TYR A 17 6.48 -16.48 10.38
N GLY A 18 6.20 -17.76 10.69
CA GLY A 18 7.12 -18.86 10.49
C GLY A 18 8.09 -19.08 11.65
N ASP A 19 9.17 -19.76 11.35
CA ASP A 19 10.12 -20.24 12.35
C ASP A 19 11.26 -19.26 12.58
N PHE A 20 11.77 -19.26 13.80
CA PHE A 20 12.93 -18.47 14.20
C PHE A 20 13.86 -19.30 15.09
N ILE A 21 15.13 -18.90 15.14
CA ILE A 21 16.16 -19.49 16.00
C ILE A 21 16.55 -18.50 17.09
N ILE A 22 16.78 -18.97 18.31
CA ILE A 22 17.37 -18.17 19.39
C ILE A 22 18.86 -18.03 19.13
N THR A 23 19.32 -16.78 18.91
CA THR A 23 20.74 -16.49 18.65
C THR A 23 21.52 -16.11 19.88
N LYS A 24 20.84 -15.50 20.90
CA LYS A 24 21.43 -15.15 22.19
C LYS A 24 20.35 -15.05 23.25
N TYR A 25 20.66 -15.55 24.45
CA TYR A 25 19.80 -15.42 25.61
C TYR A 25 20.55 -14.61 26.70
N VAL A 26 20.04 -13.46 27.09
CA VAL A 26 20.60 -12.65 28.17
C VAL A 26 19.78 -12.85 29.45
N ASN A 27 18.48 -12.66 29.38
CA ASN A 27 17.49 -12.91 30.43
C ASN A 27 16.07 -13.00 29.79
N ALA A 28 15.06 -13.22 30.64
CA ALA A 28 13.66 -13.37 30.17
C ALA A 28 13.08 -12.15 29.41
N SER A 29 13.67 -10.98 29.58
CA SER A 29 13.25 -9.75 28.89
C SER A 29 14.15 -9.38 27.70
N ASN A 30 15.21 -10.16 27.45
CA ASN A 30 16.20 -9.85 26.42
C ASN A 30 16.68 -11.16 25.78
N VAL A 31 15.90 -11.65 24.82
CA VAL A 31 16.19 -12.82 24.02
C VAL A 31 16.34 -12.40 22.56
N HIS A 32 17.51 -12.61 21.98
CA HIS A 32 17.78 -12.31 20.56
C HIS A 32 17.35 -13.50 19.72
N ILE A 33 16.63 -13.21 18.67
CA ILE A 33 16.13 -14.22 17.74
C ILE A 33 16.39 -13.79 16.29
N LYS A 34 16.42 -14.76 15.39
CA LYS A 34 16.51 -14.56 13.95
C LYS A 34 15.46 -15.42 13.25
N PHE A 35 14.62 -14.79 12.43
CA PHE A 35 13.68 -15.51 11.59
C PHE A 35 14.39 -16.26 10.47
N LEU A 36 14.01 -17.53 10.27
CA LEU A 36 14.70 -18.39 9.31
C LEU A 36 14.36 -18.04 7.85
N ASN A 37 13.14 -17.61 7.59
CA ASN A 37 12.67 -17.32 6.23
C ASN A 37 13.13 -15.95 5.71
N THR A 38 13.19 -14.94 6.57
CA THR A 38 13.47 -13.55 6.17
C THR A 38 14.85 -13.07 6.61
N GLY A 39 15.46 -13.77 7.58
CA GLY A 39 16.69 -13.33 8.19
C GLY A 39 16.52 -12.16 9.17
N TYR A 40 15.28 -11.71 9.42
CA TYR A 40 15.02 -10.60 10.34
C TYR A 40 15.46 -10.95 11.77
N GLU A 41 16.24 -10.06 12.35
CA GLU A 41 16.75 -10.20 13.73
C GLU A 41 16.05 -9.19 14.64
N THR A 42 15.67 -9.63 15.82
CA THR A 42 15.04 -8.77 16.82
C THR A 42 15.28 -9.30 18.24
N VAL A 43 14.98 -8.45 19.21
CA VAL A 43 14.98 -8.82 20.61
C VAL A 43 13.53 -8.95 21.09
N THR A 44 13.24 -10.01 21.84
CA THR A 44 11.90 -10.31 22.31
C THR A 44 11.88 -10.77 23.76
N LEU A 45 10.69 -10.84 24.32
CA LEU A 45 10.45 -11.38 25.66
C LEU A 45 10.29 -12.90 25.59
N ASN A 46 10.69 -13.58 26.63
CA ASN A 46 10.46 -15.01 26.80
C ASN A 46 8.97 -15.39 26.72
N SER A 47 8.08 -14.57 27.26
CA SER A 47 6.63 -14.75 27.18
C SER A 47 6.12 -14.73 25.72
N CYS A 48 6.71 -13.88 24.86
CA CYS A 48 6.36 -13.82 23.43
C CYS A 48 6.82 -15.07 22.66
N ILE A 49 7.95 -15.66 23.07
CA ILE A 49 8.41 -16.94 22.52
C ILE A 49 7.41 -18.04 22.85
N LEU A 50 6.97 -18.10 24.12
CA LEU A 50 5.99 -19.11 24.58
C LEU A 50 4.61 -18.95 23.94
N SER A 51 4.15 -17.72 23.70
CA SER A 51 2.86 -17.43 23.06
C SER A 51 2.92 -17.51 21.54
N GLY A 52 4.12 -17.48 20.92
CA GLY A 52 4.29 -17.40 19.48
C GLY A 52 3.92 -16.02 18.90
N GLU A 53 3.73 -15.00 19.72
CA GLU A 53 3.33 -13.65 19.32
C GLU A 53 4.54 -12.73 19.07
N ILE A 54 5.38 -13.15 18.14
CA ILE A 54 6.53 -12.34 17.68
C ILE A 54 6.30 -11.97 16.24
N ARG A 55 6.49 -10.69 15.93
CA ARG A 55 6.27 -10.17 14.58
C ARG A 55 7.58 -10.12 13.80
N ASP A 56 7.57 -10.75 12.64
CA ASP A 56 8.59 -10.53 11.61
C ASP A 56 8.19 -9.31 10.75
N ARG A 57 9.02 -8.27 10.78
CA ARG A 57 8.77 -7.02 10.04
C ARG A 57 9.07 -7.13 8.55
N TYR A 58 9.89 -8.11 8.15
CA TYR A 58 10.20 -8.40 6.74
C TYR A 58 9.29 -9.46 6.11
N PHE A 59 8.38 -10.04 6.90
CA PHE A 59 7.36 -10.94 6.37
C PHE A 59 6.35 -10.18 5.51
N PRO A 60 5.99 -10.67 4.29
CA PRO A 60 5.04 -10.02 3.40
C PRO A 60 3.59 -10.13 3.94
N SER A 61 3.32 -9.41 5.04
CA SER A 61 2.09 -9.54 5.84
C SER A 61 0.88 -8.79 5.26
N VAL A 62 1.10 -7.83 4.36
CA VAL A 62 0.01 -7.04 3.76
C VAL A 62 -0.37 -7.63 2.41
N HIS A 63 -1.55 -8.20 2.32
CA HIS A 63 -2.07 -8.92 1.14
C HIS A 63 -1.14 -10.02 0.58
N GLY A 64 -0.26 -10.58 1.43
CA GLY A 64 0.69 -11.62 1.04
C GLY A 64 1.91 -11.13 0.26
N VAL A 65 2.05 -9.82 0.03
CA VAL A 65 3.14 -9.23 -0.77
C VAL A 65 3.80 -8.02 -0.13
N GLY A 66 3.06 -7.27 0.69
CA GLY A 66 3.55 -6.02 1.26
C GLY A 66 4.36 -6.24 2.53
N ILE A 67 5.55 -5.66 2.57
CA ILE A 67 6.51 -5.72 3.67
C ILE A 67 6.51 -4.37 4.38
N VAL A 68 6.20 -4.36 5.69
CA VAL A 68 6.15 -3.13 6.49
C VAL A 68 7.54 -2.60 6.82
N GLY A 69 8.52 -3.49 7.00
CA GLY A 69 9.88 -3.11 7.39
C GLY A 69 9.98 -2.60 8.82
N GLU A 70 11.11 -1.95 9.13
CA GLU A 70 11.40 -1.47 10.49
C GLU A 70 10.76 -0.13 10.82
N GLU A 71 10.37 0.64 9.81
CA GLU A 71 9.75 1.93 10.03
C GLU A 71 8.37 1.85 10.67
N SER A 72 8.04 2.91 11.43
CA SER A 72 6.70 3.04 11.99
C SER A 72 5.70 3.34 10.88
N SER A 73 4.57 2.67 10.92
CA SER A 73 3.39 2.98 10.11
C SER A 73 2.49 4.04 10.77
N ARG A 74 2.91 4.58 11.93
CA ARG A 74 2.17 5.54 12.73
C ARG A 74 3.04 6.72 13.11
N ASP A 75 2.42 7.88 13.29
CA ASP A 75 3.03 9.09 13.85
C ASP A 75 3.25 8.98 15.37
N SER A 76 3.81 10.02 15.97
CA SER A 76 4.04 10.12 17.41
C SER A 76 2.75 10.13 18.25
N SER A 77 1.62 10.49 17.65
CA SER A 77 0.28 10.48 18.27
C SER A 77 -0.45 9.14 18.09
N GLY A 78 0.17 8.16 17.43
CA GLY A 78 -0.39 6.84 17.18
C GLY A 78 -1.33 6.74 15.96
N ASN A 79 -1.52 7.82 15.20
CA ASN A 79 -2.32 7.81 13.99
C ASN A 79 -1.55 7.16 12.85
N LYS A 80 -2.25 6.47 11.95
CA LYS A 80 -1.62 5.92 10.74
C LYS A 80 -1.10 7.04 9.86
N LEU A 81 0.12 6.88 9.37
CA LEU A 81 0.73 7.78 8.39
C LEU A 81 -0.09 7.80 7.08
N LYS A 82 -0.14 8.97 6.43
CA LYS A 82 -0.81 9.14 5.14
C LYS A 82 -0.21 8.21 4.07
N GLU A 83 1.11 8.08 4.06
CA GLU A 83 1.86 7.18 3.18
C GLU A 83 1.45 5.73 3.38
N TYR A 84 1.29 5.30 4.65
CA TYR A 84 0.88 3.94 4.95
C TYR A 84 -0.55 3.65 4.47
N PHE A 85 -1.42 4.63 4.58
CA PHE A 85 -2.80 4.54 4.08
C PHE A 85 -2.81 4.36 2.56
N LEU A 86 -2.07 5.22 1.83
CA LEU A 86 -1.94 5.15 0.38
C LEU A 86 -1.34 3.81 -0.08
N TRP A 87 -0.25 3.39 0.56
CA TRP A 87 0.42 2.13 0.29
C TRP A 87 -0.49 0.92 0.49
N ASN A 88 -1.19 0.87 1.60
CA ASN A 88 -2.13 -0.22 1.88
C ASN A 88 -3.30 -0.23 0.88
N HIS A 89 -3.82 0.92 0.49
CA HIS A 89 -4.87 1.03 -0.52
C HIS A 89 -4.38 0.60 -1.92
N MET A 90 -3.19 0.98 -2.30
CA MET A 90 -2.55 0.52 -3.54
C MET A 90 -2.45 -1.01 -3.56
N LEU A 91 -1.89 -1.61 -2.51
CA LEU A 91 -1.77 -3.06 -2.41
C LEU A 91 -3.14 -3.76 -2.34
N THR A 92 -4.13 -3.14 -1.69
CA THR A 92 -5.51 -3.64 -1.66
C THR A 92 -6.10 -3.71 -3.07
N ARG A 93 -5.90 -2.69 -3.90
CA ARG A 93 -6.36 -2.69 -5.30
C ARG A 93 -5.67 -3.78 -6.12
N CYS A 94 -4.37 -3.95 -5.96
CA CYS A 94 -3.59 -4.92 -6.74
C CYS A 94 -3.79 -6.37 -6.29
N TYR A 95 -3.90 -6.63 -4.98
CA TYR A 95 -3.81 -7.98 -4.41
C TYR A 95 -4.98 -8.38 -3.52
N GLY A 96 -5.86 -7.45 -3.17
CA GLY A 96 -7.01 -7.72 -2.32
C GLY A 96 -8.08 -8.53 -3.03
N LYS A 97 -8.35 -9.76 -2.62
CA LYS A 97 -9.35 -10.66 -3.24
C LYS A 97 -10.72 -10.00 -3.41
N LYS A 98 -11.24 -9.36 -2.36
CA LYS A 98 -12.53 -8.65 -2.40
C LYS A 98 -12.51 -7.40 -3.28
N ALA A 99 -11.37 -6.70 -3.36
CA ALA A 99 -11.22 -5.50 -4.17
C ALA A 99 -11.23 -5.83 -5.66
N LYS A 100 -10.54 -6.88 -6.09
CA LYS A 100 -10.52 -7.36 -7.47
C LYS A 100 -11.93 -7.72 -7.99
N LEU A 101 -12.75 -8.35 -7.16
CA LEU A 101 -14.14 -8.64 -7.51
C LEU A 101 -15.01 -7.40 -7.72
N LYS A 102 -14.75 -6.33 -6.95
CA LYS A 102 -15.52 -5.07 -7.02
C LYS A 102 -15.00 -4.11 -8.09
N LEU A 103 -13.72 -4.20 -8.42
CA LEU A 103 -13.01 -3.28 -9.30
C LEU A 103 -12.29 -4.05 -10.42
N PRO A 104 -13.02 -4.56 -11.44
CA PRO A 104 -12.42 -5.35 -12.52
C PRO A 104 -11.29 -4.63 -13.27
N SER A 105 -11.32 -3.29 -13.31
CA SER A 105 -10.26 -2.47 -13.93
C SER A 105 -8.89 -2.64 -13.28
N TYR A 106 -8.84 -3.18 -12.05
CA TYR A 106 -7.60 -3.46 -11.31
C TYR A 106 -7.20 -4.94 -11.31
N GLU A 107 -7.89 -5.81 -12.07
CA GLU A 107 -7.65 -7.25 -12.07
C GLU A 107 -6.17 -7.60 -12.33
N ASP A 108 -5.57 -6.96 -13.35
CA ASP A 108 -4.17 -7.17 -13.76
C ASP A 108 -3.19 -6.18 -13.12
N CYS A 109 -3.66 -5.36 -12.17
CA CYS A 109 -2.78 -4.37 -11.55
C CYS A 109 -1.81 -5.03 -10.58
N THR A 110 -0.56 -4.57 -10.65
CA THR A 110 0.53 -5.02 -9.78
C THR A 110 1.30 -3.82 -9.22
N ALA A 111 2.18 -4.06 -8.25
CA ALA A 111 3.12 -3.08 -7.74
C ALA A 111 4.56 -3.56 -8.00
N SER A 112 5.48 -2.63 -8.25
CA SER A 112 6.91 -2.93 -8.37
C SER A 112 7.43 -3.56 -7.08
N THR A 113 8.59 -4.19 -7.14
CA THR A 113 9.24 -4.77 -5.95
C THR A 113 9.49 -3.69 -4.89
N ASN A 114 9.94 -2.51 -5.33
CA ASN A 114 10.20 -1.38 -4.44
C ASN A 114 8.92 -0.88 -3.77
N PHE A 115 7.81 -0.78 -4.50
CA PHE A 115 6.52 -0.33 -3.95
C PHE A 115 5.83 -1.37 -3.05
N LYS A 116 6.27 -2.63 -3.04
CA LYS A 116 5.85 -3.61 -2.05
C LYS A 116 6.52 -3.41 -0.69
N TYR A 117 7.61 -2.66 -0.62
CA TYR A 117 8.34 -2.34 0.60
C TYR A 117 7.94 -0.95 1.11
N PHE A 118 7.28 -0.88 2.25
CA PHE A 118 6.70 0.36 2.78
C PHE A 118 7.72 1.48 3.02
N PRO A 119 8.91 1.23 3.60
CA PRO A 119 9.91 2.28 3.79
C PRO A 119 10.33 2.96 2.48
N TYR A 120 10.50 2.18 1.41
CA TYR A 120 10.80 2.73 0.08
C TYR A 120 9.65 3.59 -0.45
N PHE A 121 8.41 3.08 -0.39
CA PHE A 121 7.23 3.81 -0.84
C PHE A 121 7.04 5.12 -0.06
N LYS A 122 7.27 5.11 1.25
CA LYS A 122 7.21 6.29 2.11
C LYS A 122 8.23 7.34 1.71
N ASP A 123 9.50 6.96 1.53
CA ASP A 123 10.57 7.84 1.07
C ASP A 123 10.26 8.40 -0.33
N TRP A 124 9.78 7.57 -1.25
CA TRP A 124 9.35 7.99 -2.56
C TRP A 124 8.22 9.04 -2.49
N CYS A 125 7.18 8.82 -1.69
CA CYS A 125 6.09 9.78 -1.51
C CYS A 125 6.60 11.16 -1.07
N SER A 126 7.52 11.23 -0.13
CA SER A 126 8.04 12.47 0.42
C SER A 126 8.77 13.35 -0.61
N LYS A 127 9.22 12.74 -1.70
CA LYS A 127 9.94 13.39 -2.81
C LYS A 127 9.02 13.83 -3.95
N GLN A 128 7.74 13.48 -3.91
CA GLN A 128 6.81 13.75 -5.00
C GLN A 128 6.10 15.10 -4.84
N ILE A 129 5.97 15.82 -5.94
CA ILE A 129 5.15 17.03 -6.01
C ILE A 129 3.70 16.64 -5.76
N GLY A 130 2.99 17.42 -4.96
CA GLY A 130 1.58 17.20 -4.62
C GLY A 130 1.32 16.17 -3.52
N PHE A 131 2.36 15.48 -3.04
CA PHE A 131 2.18 14.64 -1.85
C PHE A 131 1.90 15.53 -0.62
N GLY A 132 0.79 15.27 0.05
CA GLY A 132 0.38 16.08 1.20
C GLY A 132 -0.65 17.16 0.86
N ASP A 133 -0.71 17.62 -0.37
CA ASP A 133 -1.67 18.63 -0.81
C ASP A 133 -3.10 18.11 -0.74
N GLU A 134 -4.02 19.01 -0.39
CA GLU A 134 -5.43 18.68 -0.32
C GLU A 134 -5.99 18.37 -1.72
N GLY A 135 -6.74 17.28 -1.83
CA GLY A 135 -7.38 16.87 -3.08
C GLY A 135 -6.44 16.21 -4.10
N TRP A 136 -5.15 16.03 -3.80
CA TRP A 136 -4.24 15.29 -4.67
C TRP A 136 -4.33 13.77 -4.44
N GLN A 137 -4.26 13.01 -5.51
CA GLN A 137 -4.42 11.56 -5.53
C GLN A 137 -3.26 10.88 -6.23
N LEU A 138 -2.88 9.70 -5.75
CA LEU A 138 -1.91 8.83 -6.40
C LEU A 138 -2.55 8.22 -7.65
N ASP A 139 -1.97 8.49 -8.80
CA ASP A 139 -2.33 7.88 -10.08
C ASP A 139 -1.18 7.08 -10.68
N LYS A 140 -1.48 6.06 -11.51
CA LYS A 140 -0.50 5.14 -12.12
C LYS A 140 -0.51 5.14 -13.64
N ASP A 141 -1.55 5.67 -14.27
CA ASP A 141 -1.78 5.55 -15.71
C ASP A 141 -1.88 6.88 -16.44
N ILE A 142 -1.77 8.00 -15.73
CA ILE A 142 -1.73 9.33 -16.35
C ILE A 142 -0.42 9.58 -17.12
N LEU A 143 0.71 9.10 -16.58
CA LEU A 143 2.01 9.21 -17.27
C LEU A 143 2.14 8.21 -18.42
N VAL A 144 1.58 7.00 -18.24
CA VAL A 144 1.62 5.92 -19.24
C VAL A 144 0.22 5.35 -19.40
N LYS A 145 -0.46 5.74 -20.48
CA LYS A 145 -1.84 5.34 -20.74
C LYS A 145 -2.03 3.83 -20.75
N GLY A 146 -2.95 3.35 -19.93
CA GLY A 146 -3.27 1.91 -19.83
C GLY A 146 -2.28 1.11 -19.00
N ASN A 147 -1.36 1.77 -18.30
CA ASN A 147 -0.44 1.12 -17.40
C ASN A 147 -1.17 0.35 -16.28
N LYS A 148 -0.62 -0.80 -15.90
CA LYS A 148 -1.15 -1.69 -14.86
C LYS A 148 -0.19 -1.86 -13.67
N ILE A 149 0.93 -1.17 -13.67
CA ILE A 149 1.98 -1.33 -12.67
C ILE A 149 2.08 -0.05 -11.84
N TYR A 150 1.93 -0.17 -10.54
CA TYR A 150 2.32 0.91 -9.61
C TYR A 150 3.84 0.83 -9.40
N SER A 151 4.55 1.85 -9.85
CA SER A 151 6.00 1.95 -9.71
C SER A 151 6.45 3.41 -9.58
N GLU A 152 7.68 3.58 -9.19
CA GLU A 152 8.37 4.86 -9.14
C GLU A 152 8.38 5.61 -10.46
N ASP A 153 8.39 4.87 -11.59
CA ASP A 153 8.48 5.44 -12.95
C ASP A 153 7.12 5.79 -13.56
N THR A 154 6.05 5.18 -13.04
CA THR A 154 4.71 5.28 -13.65
C THR A 154 3.70 5.99 -12.77
N CYS A 155 4.01 6.18 -11.49
CA CYS A 155 3.12 6.85 -10.54
C CYS A 155 3.48 8.33 -10.37
N CYS A 156 2.43 9.14 -10.20
CA CYS A 156 2.56 10.54 -9.77
C CYS A 156 1.36 10.94 -8.91
N PHE A 157 1.48 12.05 -8.21
CA PHE A 157 0.32 12.67 -7.58
C PHE A 157 -0.28 13.71 -8.53
N VAL A 158 -1.60 13.75 -8.59
CA VAL A 158 -2.35 14.69 -9.43
C VAL A 158 -3.58 15.21 -8.68
N PRO A 159 -4.03 16.44 -8.93
CA PRO A 159 -5.30 16.94 -8.42
C PRO A 159 -6.46 16.01 -8.81
N ALA A 160 -7.41 15.78 -7.90
CA ALA A 160 -8.55 14.89 -8.14
C ALA A 160 -9.37 15.31 -9.37
N GLU A 161 -9.46 16.61 -9.63
CA GLU A 161 -10.14 17.13 -10.81
C GLU A 161 -9.46 16.68 -12.11
N ILE A 162 -8.13 16.72 -12.15
CA ILE A 162 -7.35 16.23 -13.29
C ILE A 162 -7.53 14.72 -13.44
N ASN A 163 -7.38 13.99 -12.34
CA ASN A 163 -7.55 12.54 -12.33
C ASN A 163 -8.94 12.12 -12.86
N SER A 164 -9.98 12.84 -12.46
CA SER A 164 -11.36 12.55 -12.88
C SER A 164 -11.60 12.67 -14.38
N VAL A 165 -10.87 13.55 -15.09
CA VAL A 165 -10.98 13.72 -16.54
C VAL A 165 -10.48 12.47 -17.29
N PHE A 166 -9.51 11.76 -16.73
CA PHE A 166 -8.94 10.55 -17.33
C PHE A 166 -9.65 9.25 -16.95
N ILE A 167 -10.59 9.30 -15.98
CA ILE A 167 -11.37 8.12 -15.61
C ILE A 167 -12.31 7.74 -16.76
N LYS A 168 -12.12 6.57 -17.32
CA LYS A 168 -13.04 5.99 -18.30
C LYS A 168 -14.30 5.51 -17.60
N CYS A 169 -15.40 6.28 -17.76
CA CYS A 169 -16.72 5.88 -17.27
C CYS A 169 -17.52 5.13 -18.36
N ASP A 170 -16.93 4.11 -18.98
CA ASP A 170 -17.52 3.44 -20.16
C ASP A 170 -18.90 2.83 -19.90
N ARG A 171 -19.23 2.45 -18.66
CA ARG A 171 -20.56 1.93 -18.29
C ARG A 171 -21.65 3.00 -18.17
N SER A 172 -21.29 4.24 -17.91
CA SER A 172 -22.23 5.38 -17.81
C SER A 172 -22.14 6.32 -19.00
N ARG A 173 -21.32 6.00 -19.99
CA ARG A 173 -21.20 6.76 -21.22
C ARG A 173 -22.36 6.46 -22.17
N GLY A 174 -22.89 7.54 -22.75
CA GLY A 174 -23.63 7.44 -23.97
C GLY A 174 -22.70 7.15 -25.18
N GLU A 175 -23.24 7.26 -26.36
CA GLU A 175 -22.58 6.98 -27.65
C GLU A 175 -21.36 7.90 -27.94
N TYR A 176 -21.23 9.04 -27.23
CA TYR A 176 -20.25 10.09 -27.54
C TYR A 176 -19.13 10.18 -26.48
N PRO A 177 -17.97 10.77 -26.82
CA PRO A 177 -16.88 11.03 -25.89
C PRO A 177 -17.30 11.84 -24.65
N LEU A 178 -16.52 11.77 -23.56
CA LEU A 178 -16.78 12.53 -22.33
C LEU A 178 -16.97 14.03 -22.62
N GLY A 179 -18.06 14.60 -22.07
CA GLY A 179 -18.38 16.00 -22.25
C GLY A 179 -18.96 16.34 -23.62
N VAL A 180 -19.15 15.39 -24.52
CA VAL A 180 -19.77 15.60 -25.83
C VAL A 180 -21.21 15.10 -25.80
N ASN A 181 -22.14 15.96 -26.19
CA ASN A 181 -23.55 15.63 -26.34
C ASN A 181 -24.06 16.07 -27.72
N TYR A 182 -24.99 15.30 -28.29
CA TYR A 182 -25.68 15.71 -29.51
C TYR A 182 -26.91 16.53 -29.17
N HIS A 183 -26.89 17.80 -29.51
CA HIS A 183 -28.03 18.71 -29.30
C HIS A 183 -29.03 18.58 -30.45
N LYS A 184 -30.13 17.88 -30.19
CA LYS A 184 -31.13 17.50 -31.24
C LYS A 184 -31.74 18.71 -31.95
N ALA A 185 -32.04 19.79 -31.24
CA ALA A 185 -32.68 20.95 -31.81
C ALA A 185 -31.80 21.72 -32.82
N SER A 186 -30.51 21.84 -32.56
CA SER A 186 -29.54 22.49 -33.42
C SER A 186 -28.83 21.52 -34.39
N ARG A 187 -29.05 20.21 -34.22
CA ARG A 187 -28.37 19.12 -34.98
C ARG A 187 -26.85 19.23 -34.95
N LYS A 188 -26.29 19.64 -33.82
CA LYS A 188 -24.84 19.84 -33.63
C LYS A 188 -24.33 19.08 -32.41
N PHE A 189 -23.08 18.68 -32.48
CA PHE A 189 -22.37 18.21 -31.30
C PHE A 189 -21.97 19.41 -30.44
N VAL A 190 -22.15 19.27 -29.12
CA VAL A 190 -21.77 20.27 -28.10
C VAL A 190 -20.78 19.62 -27.16
N ALA A 191 -19.59 20.20 -27.06
CA ALA A 191 -18.60 19.81 -26.06
C ALA A 191 -18.74 20.73 -24.83
N GLN A 192 -18.86 20.13 -23.67
CA GLN A 192 -19.00 20.86 -22.39
C GLN A 192 -17.97 20.33 -21.39
N ILE A 193 -17.28 21.24 -20.73
CA ILE A 193 -16.44 20.96 -19.55
C ILE A 193 -16.91 21.85 -18.41
N SER A 194 -17.16 21.26 -17.24
CA SER A 194 -17.50 22.01 -16.04
C SER A 194 -16.28 22.05 -15.13
N TYR A 195 -15.73 23.25 -14.95
CA TYR A 195 -14.64 23.50 -14.00
C TYR A 195 -15.20 24.31 -12.83
N ARG A 196 -15.05 23.81 -11.62
CA ARG A 196 -15.50 24.35 -10.32
C ARG A 196 -16.59 25.42 -10.43
N LYS A 197 -17.78 25.16 -9.89
CA LYS A 197 -18.72 26.25 -9.56
C LYS A 197 -18.05 27.13 -8.51
N ILE A 198 -17.55 28.29 -8.88
CA ILE A 198 -17.18 29.34 -7.95
C ILE A 198 -18.50 29.76 -7.30
N LYS A 199 -18.72 29.39 -6.04
CA LYS A 199 -19.78 30.00 -5.24
C LYS A 199 -19.31 31.42 -4.90
N THR A 200 -19.70 32.40 -5.67
CA THR A 200 -19.70 33.81 -5.23
C THR A 200 -20.76 33.93 -4.16
N HIS A 201 -20.36 34.28 -2.95
CA HIS A 201 -21.20 34.71 -1.86
C HIS A 201 -21.50 36.19 -2.03
#